data_b66c92baed32fb07ec02c7edab59e179
#
_entry.id   b66c92baed32fb07ec02c7edab59e179
#
_cell.length_a   1.000
_cell.length_b   1.000
_cell.length_c   1.000
_cell.angle_alpha   90.00
_cell.angle_beta   90.00
_cell.angle_gamma   90.00
#
_symmetry.space_group_name_H-M   'P 1'
#
loop_
_entity.id
_entity.type
_entity.pdbx_description
1 polymer ?
#
loop_
_entity_poly.entity_id
_entity_poly.type
_entity_poly.pdbx_seq_one_letter_code
_entity_poly.pdbx_strand_id
1 'polypeptide(L)'
;MKFFKKRSFSSLFNEWFGFENGIDISNETQVLFRRNIVIKNIIFVSNLVYSALMTIVSFITKTNSNWILTAILFPLTFLINSTLKKMIYTHKDDMMHQTIAMYIACFYMFLSSVIIYMKMKTSGASFGEAGYMLIYYALVIVSLYQNKKLLKTISKGFIVIITILHFTITYNMISTDFEGNTFQQIIEFLRSEAFADIILRTIVLASFILVLYVIVAITQYMQDQRRLELIKREEVQDEFTDIVKEMFDVTLSNDIISDDDRQHIEIVSMVSKHFSEILGYSTTKASKLYEFSRITIDMHVDLNTDKIASKDERFIHLSNQAKLGNEIIKRFELDRLADSIIRTSVEGATIETQNSGKLIKQKTEEEQIILLSDMYVTLRSLRSYKRPYPNKMAIETLNKEFKQFFDSYLFERFIRFSDEFEKIYDNF
;
A
#
# COMPACT_ATOMS: atom_id res chain seq x y z
N MET A 1 2.25 35.11 -7.37
CA MET A 1 3.26 34.53 -6.46
C MET A 1 2.64 33.26 -5.85
N LYS A 2 2.90 32.05 -6.46
CA LYS A 2 2.33 30.78 -5.98
C LYS A 2 3.07 30.42 -4.69
N PHE A 3 2.38 30.45 -3.57
CA PHE A 3 2.88 29.95 -2.29
C PHE A 3 3.25 28.47 -2.45
N PHE A 4 4.51 28.15 -2.33
CA PHE A 4 4.98 26.78 -2.13
C PHE A 4 4.38 26.29 -0.81
N LYS A 5 3.29 25.49 -0.90
CA LYS A 5 2.75 24.77 0.23
C LYS A 5 3.87 23.86 0.74
N LYS A 6 4.38 24.12 1.94
CA LYS A 6 5.44 23.35 2.58
C LYS A 6 4.92 21.91 2.73
N ARG A 7 5.24 21.04 1.75
CA ARG A 7 4.87 19.62 1.81
C ARG A 7 5.58 19.03 3.03
N SER A 8 4.84 18.35 3.90
CA SER A 8 5.42 17.59 5.00
C SER A 8 6.32 16.49 4.45
N PHE A 9 7.42 16.17 5.13
CA PHE A 9 8.29 15.03 4.78
C PHE A 9 7.47 13.73 4.67
N SER A 10 6.47 13.55 5.55
CA SER A 10 5.55 12.42 5.52
C SER A 10 4.74 12.33 4.21
N SER A 11 4.22 13.45 3.69
CA SER A 11 3.46 13.44 2.43
C SER A 11 4.33 13.14 1.21
N LEU A 12 5.58 13.65 1.18
CA LEU A 12 6.55 13.34 0.13
C LEU A 12 6.97 11.86 0.19
N PHE A 13 7.15 11.32 1.40
CA PHE A 13 7.47 9.91 1.61
C PHE A 13 6.35 9.02 1.10
N ASN A 14 5.11 9.30 1.48
CA ASN A 14 3.94 8.52 1.05
C ASN A 14 3.75 8.57 -0.48
N GLU A 15 3.90 9.75 -1.10
CA GLU A 15 3.83 9.91 -2.55
C GLU A 15 4.92 9.10 -3.25
N TRP A 16 6.16 9.16 -2.75
CA TRP A 16 7.31 8.51 -3.38
C TRP A 16 7.30 6.98 -3.24
N PHE A 17 6.84 6.47 -2.09
CA PHE A 17 6.67 5.03 -1.86
C PHE A 17 5.28 4.51 -2.28
N GLY A 18 4.40 5.40 -2.74
CA GLY A 18 3.10 5.01 -3.25
C GLY A 18 2.10 4.53 -2.19
N PHE A 19 2.25 4.94 -0.93
CA PHE A 19 1.31 4.60 0.16
C PHE A 19 0.00 5.40 0.12
N GLU A 20 -0.18 6.25 -0.88
CA GLU A 20 -1.37 7.08 -0.99
C GLU A 20 -2.61 6.33 -1.49
N ASN A 21 -2.45 5.27 -2.30
CA ASN A 21 -3.54 4.52 -2.88
C ASN A 21 -3.79 3.23 -2.10
N GLY A 22 -5.06 2.92 -1.81
CA GLY A 22 -5.45 1.62 -1.31
C GLY A 22 -5.06 0.51 -2.29
N ILE A 23 -4.86 -0.69 -1.79
CA ILE A 23 -4.61 -1.90 -2.57
C ILE A 23 -5.54 -3.00 -2.10
N ASP A 24 -6.02 -3.77 -3.05
CA ASP A 24 -6.72 -5.00 -2.74
C ASP A 24 -5.71 -6.06 -2.29
N ILE A 25 -5.74 -6.38 -1.00
CA ILE A 25 -4.83 -7.36 -0.37
C ILE A 25 -5.17 -8.79 -0.83
N SER A 26 -6.40 -9.05 -1.27
CA SER A 26 -6.80 -10.35 -1.83
C SER A 26 -6.13 -10.61 -3.16
N ASN A 27 -5.81 -9.57 -3.93
CA ASN A 27 -5.16 -9.64 -5.23
C ASN A 27 -3.62 -9.67 -5.11
N GLU A 28 -3.05 -10.85 -5.31
CA GLU A 28 -1.61 -11.09 -5.20
C GLU A 28 -0.77 -10.25 -6.18
N THR A 29 -1.29 -10.00 -7.38
CA THR A 29 -0.62 -9.20 -8.40
C THR A 29 -0.50 -7.74 -7.99
N GLN A 30 -1.56 -7.16 -7.42
CA GLN A 30 -1.54 -5.79 -6.91
C GLN A 30 -0.59 -5.63 -5.72
N VAL A 31 -0.56 -6.62 -4.82
CA VAL A 31 0.38 -6.63 -3.69
C VAL A 31 1.82 -6.69 -4.20
N LEU A 32 2.13 -7.55 -5.19
CA LEU A 32 3.46 -7.65 -5.77
C LEU A 32 3.84 -6.39 -6.55
N PHE A 33 2.93 -5.82 -7.32
CA PHE A 33 3.11 -4.54 -8.01
C PHE A 33 3.52 -3.43 -7.03
N ARG A 34 2.81 -3.31 -5.90
CA ARG A 34 3.14 -2.32 -4.86
C ARG A 34 4.52 -2.56 -4.25
N ARG A 35 4.83 -3.81 -3.92
CA ARG A 35 6.16 -4.17 -3.40
C ARG A 35 7.26 -3.82 -4.39
N ASN A 36 7.06 -4.09 -5.67
CA ASN A 36 8.00 -3.74 -6.73
C ASN A 36 8.27 -2.23 -6.79
N ILE A 37 7.24 -1.38 -6.66
CA ILE A 37 7.41 0.07 -6.63
C ILE A 37 8.27 0.50 -5.43
N VAL A 38 7.91 0.06 -4.24
CA VAL A 38 8.61 0.43 -3.00
C VAL A 38 10.06 -0.03 -3.05
N ILE A 39 10.29 -1.30 -3.35
CA ILE A 39 11.64 -1.89 -3.33
C ILE A 39 12.50 -1.33 -4.45
N LYS A 40 11.96 -1.10 -5.64
CA LYS A 40 12.67 -0.39 -6.72
C LYS A 40 13.17 0.99 -6.25
N ASN A 41 12.34 1.75 -5.52
CA ASN A 41 12.74 3.06 -5.01
C ASN A 41 13.83 2.94 -3.93
N ILE A 42 13.73 1.94 -3.03
CA ILE A 42 14.78 1.64 -2.05
C ILE A 42 16.09 1.28 -2.76
N ILE A 43 16.05 0.39 -3.75
CA ILE A 43 17.23 -0.01 -4.54
C ILE A 43 17.85 1.19 -5.24
N PHE A 44 17.04 2.09 -5.81
CA PHE A 44 17.54 3.30 -6.45
C PHE A 44 18.31 4.19 -5.47
N VAL A 45 17.75 4.47 -4.30
CA VAL A 45 18.43 5.26 -3.26
C VAL A 45 19.68 4.56 -2.76
N SER A 46 19.60 3.24 -2.51
CA SER A 46 20.75 2.45 -2.07
C SER A 46 21.92 2.52 -3.05
N ASN A 47 21.64 2.42 -4.34
CA ASN A 47 22.69 2.51 -5.35
C ASN A 47 23.24 3.94 -5.53
N LEU A 48 22.45 4.97 -5.27
CA LEU A 48 22.98 6.35 -5.17
C LEU A 48 23.93 6.50 -3.97
N VAL A 49 23.57 5.92 -2.83
CA VAL A 49 24.46 5.88 -1.65
C VAL A 49 25.73 5.09 -1.96
N TYR A 50 25.62 3.97 -2.65
CA TYR A 50 26.78 3.17 -3.09
C TYR A 50 27.71 3.97 -4.03
N SER A 51 27.14 4.72 -4.97
CA SER A 51 27.90 5.60 -5.85
C SER A 51 28.63 6.71 -5.07
N ALA A 52 27.95 7.29 -4.05
CA ALA A 52 28.57 8.27 -3.16
C ALA A 52 29.71 7.68 -2.33
N LEU A 53 29.52 6.47 -1.76
CA LEU A 53 30.56 5.75 -1.04
C LEU A 53 31.77 5.47 -1.93
N MET A 54 31.55 5.00 -3.15
CA MET A 54 32.63 4.77 -4.12
C MET A 54 33.34 6.06 -4.52
N THR A 55 32.63 7.16 -4.59
CA THR A 55 33.26 8.48 -4.82
C THR A 55 34.19 8.83 -3.67
N ILE A 56 33.78 8.67 -2.43
CA ILE A 56 34.61 8.91 -1.24
C ILE A 56 35.87 8.01 -1.26
N VAL A 57 35.68 6.69 -1.51
CA VAL A 57 36.80 5.75 -1.62
C VAL A 57 37.75 6.16 -2.74
N SER A 58 37.24 6.60 -3.89
CA SER A 58 38.05 7.05 -5.02
C SER A 58 38.89 8.30 -4.71
N PHE A 59 38.32 9.24 -3.94
CA PHE A 59 39.05 10.43 -3.48
C PHE A 59 40.19 10.06 -2.51
N ILE A 60 39.96 9.13 -1.61
CA ILE A 60 40.96 8.71 -0.61
C ILE A 60 42.07 7.89 -1.26
N THR A 61 41.69 6.91 -2.09
CA THR A 61 42.66 5.97 -2.69
C THR A 61 43.38 6.51 -3.91
N LYS A 62 42.79 7.51 -4.58
CA LYS A 62 43.30 8.13 -5.81
C LYS A 62 43.55 7.13 -6.95
N THR A 63 42.89 5.98 -6.93
CA THR A 63 43.08 4.88 -7.89
C THR A 63 42.17 5.07 -9.11
N ASN A 64 42.74 5.09 -10.34
CA ASN A 64 41.98 5.23 -11.58
C ASN A 64 40.85 4.19 -11.73
N SER A 65 41.09 2.96 -11.32
CA SER A 65 40.10 1.87 -11.37
C SER A 65 38.85 2.17 -10.54
N ASN A 66 38.96 2.86 -9.39
CA ASN A 66 37.83 3.24 -8.56
C ASN A 66 37.03 4.38 -9.20
N TRP A 67 37.70 5.35 -9.84
CA TRP A 67 37.04 6.42 -10.60
C TRP A 67 36.25 5.90 -11.80
N ILE A 68 36.80 4.95 -12.54
CA ILE A 68 36.09 4.31 -13.66
C ILE A 68 34.81 3.63 -13.16
N LEU A 69 34.91 2.88 -12.06
CA LEU A 69 33.74 2.21 -11.48
C LEU A 69 32.67 3.22 -11.03
N THR A 70 33.07 4.30 -10.36
CA THR A 70 32.13 5.35 -9.92
C THR A 70 31.44 6.00 -11.12
N ALA A 71 32.18 6.28 -12.20
CA ALA A 71 31.64 6.87 -13.43
C ALA A 71 30.63 5.95 -14.13
N ILE A 72 30.76 4.62 -13.98
CA ILE A 72 29.83 3.64 -14.57
C ILE A 72 28.60 3.44 -13.67
N LEU A 73 28.79 3.33 -12.35
CA LEU A 73 27.71 3.02 -11.42
C LEU A 73 26.61 4.08 -11.42
N PHE A 74 26.97 5.35 -11.50
CA PHE A 74 25.99 6.43 -11.46
C PHE A 74 24.98 6.39 -12.62
N PRO A 75 25.37 6.43 -13.92
CA PRO A 75 24.42 6.33 -15.02
C PRO A 75 23.72 4.98 -15.05
N LEU A 76 24.40 3.88 -14.68
CA LEU A 76 23.79 2.56 -14.63
C LEU A 76 22.61 2.51 -13.65
N THR A 77 22.73 3.18 -12.50
CA THR A 77 21.64 3.28 -11.51
C THR A 77 20.38 3.92 -12.11
N PHE A 78 20.52 4.99 -12.89
CA PHE A 78 19.38 5.64 -13.55
C PHE A 78 18.80 4.77 -14.67
N LEU A 79 19.65 4.12 -15.46
CA LEU A 79 19.22 3.25 -16.55
C LEU A 79 18.39 2.07 -16.01
N ILE A 80 18.89 1.38 -15.00
CA ILE A 80 18.19 0.24 -14.38
C ILE A 80 16.88 0.70 -13.70
N ASN A 81 16.91 1.82 -12.97
CA ASN A 81 15.69 2.36 -12.36
C ASN A 81 14.62 2.70 -13.42
N SER A 82 15.01 3.28 -14.56
CA SER A 82 14.10 3.58 -15.66
C SER A 82 13.52 2.31 -16.30
N THR A 83 14.37 1.31 -16.52
CA THR A 83 13.94 0.02 -17.07
C THR A 83 12.97 -0.70 -16.14
N LEU A 84 13.29 -0.80 -14.87
CA LEU A 84 12.40 -1.39 -13.85
C LEU A 84 11.08 -0.61 -13.73
N LYS A 85 11.14 0.73 -13.75
CA LYS A 85 9.94 1.56 -13.74
C LYS A 85 9.04 1.24 -14.93
N LYS A 86 9.60 1.24 -16.17
CA LYS A 86 8.84 0.92 -17.37
C LYS A 86 8.19 -0.46 -17.27
N MET A 87 8.95 -1.49 -16.86
CA MET A 87 8.48 -2.86 -16.77
C MET A 87 7.34 -3.01 -15.74
N ILE A 88 7.48 -2.41 -14.56
CA ILE A 88 6.49 -2.47 -13.48
C ILE A 88 5.18 -1.77 -13.91
N TYR A 89 5.27 -0.56 -14.48
CA TYR A 89 4.09 0.24 -14.78
C TYR A 89 3.38 -0.14 -16.08
N THR A 90 4.08 -0.74 -17.06
CA THR A 90 3.45 -1.16 -18.32
C THR A 90 2.57 -2.39 -18.15
N HIS A 91 2.93 -3.29 -17.22
CA HIS A 91 2.23 -4.57 -17.01
C HIS A 91 1.78 -4.69 -15.55
N LYS A 92 0.91 -3.77 -15.11
CA LYS A 92 0.46 -3.69 -13.69
C LYS A 92 -0.23 -4.95 -13.22
N ASP A 93 -1.09 -5.53 -14.07
CA ASP A 93 -1.98 -6.62 -13.72
C ASP A 93 -1.46 -7.99 -14.18
N ASP A 94 -0.22 -8.04 -14.68
CA ASP A 94 0.41 -9.29 -15.13
C ASP A 94 1.38 -9.82 -14.07
N MET A 95 0.97 -10.89 -13.40
CA MET A 95 1.75 -11.55 -12.36
C MET A 95 3.13 -12.02 -12.84
N MET A 96 3.23 -12.49 -14.09
CA MET A 96 4.48 -12.97 -14.65
C MET A 96 5.50 -11.82 -14.80
N HIS A 97 5.07 -10.71 -15.40
CA HIS A 97 5.93 -9.53 -15.56
C HIS A 97 6.32 -8.92 -14.22
N GLN A 98 5.41 -8.87 -13.25
CA GLN A 98 5.72 -8.41 -11.90
C GLN A 98 6.74 -9.32 -11.20
N THR A 99 6.62 -10.65 -11.38
CA THR A 99 7.58 -11.61 -10.85
C THR A 99 8.96 -11.46 -11.48
N ILE A 100 9.04 -11.27 -12.80
CA ILE A 100 10.32 -11.03 -13.49
C ILE A 100 10.96 -9.71 -12.99
N ALA A 101 10.17 -8.65 -12.82
CA ALA A 101 10.67 -7.38 -12.27
C ALA A 101 11.28 -7.56 -10.87
N MET A 102 10.63 -8.34 -10.01
CA MET A 102 11.13 -8.71 -8.69
C MET A 102 12.49 -9.40 -8.75
N TYR A 103 12.64 -10.42 -9.61
CA TYR A 103 13.91 -11.12 -9.75
C TYR A 103 15.02 -10.23 -10.31
N ILE A 104 14.74 -9.40 -11.31
CA ILE A 104 15.71 -8.46 -11.89
C ILE A 104 16.15 -7.44 -10.83
N ALA A 105 15.21 -6.88 -10.06
CA ALA A 105 15.52 -5.93 -9.00
C ALA A 105 16.44 -6.55 -7.94
N CYS A 106 16.14 -7.77 -7.49
CA CYS A 106 16.96 -8.50 -6.51
C CYS A 106 18.34 -8.85 -7.08
N PHE A 107 18.41 -9.31 -8.32
CA PHE A 107 19.68 -9.64 -8.97
C PHE A 107 20.56 -8.39 -9.13
N TYR A 108 19.98 -7.27 -9.53
CA TYR A 108 20.71 -6.01 -9.63
C TYR A 108 21.24 -5.54 -8.27
N MET A 109 20.41 -5.58 -7.22
CA MET A 109 20.84 -5.24 -5.87
C MET A 109 21.98 -6.12 -5.38
N PHE A 110 21.88 -7.42 -5.65
CA PHE A 110 22.93 -8.39 -5.36
C PHE A 110 24.23 -8.07 -6.10
N LEU A 111 24.16 -7.90 -7.42
CA LEU A 111 25.32 -7.63 -8.26
C LEU A 111 26.03 -6.34 -7.86
N SER A 112 25.28 -5.26 -7.63
CA SER A 112 25.85 -3.98 -7.22
C SER A 112 26.58 -4.09 -5.87
N SER A 113 25.99 -4.77 -4.89
CA SER A 113 26.60 -4.98 -3.57
C SER A 113 27.91 -5.78 -3.66
N VAL A 114 27.93 -6.84 -4.49
CA VAL A 114 29.12 -7.67 -4.72
C VAL A 114 30.25 -6.87 -5.36
N ILE A 115 29.94 -6.13 -6.42
CA ILE A 115 30.94 -5.31 -7.13
C ILE A 115 31.55 -4.28 -6.20
N ILE A 116 30.73 -3.59 -5.40
CA ILE A 116 31.22 -2.58 -4.47
C ILE A 116 32.04 -3.21 -3.36
N TYR A 117 31.57 -4.34 -2.79
CA TYR A 117 32.34 -5.09 -1.80
C TYR A 117 33.74 -5.47 -2.32
N MET A 118 33.82 -6.03 -3.54
CA MET A 118 35.10 -6.41 -4.16
C MET A 118 36.04 -5.20 -4.24
N LYS A 119 35.54 -4.07 -4.70
CA LYS A 119 36.35 -2.85 -4.85
C LYS A 119 36.75 -2.26 -3.51
N MET A 120 35.87 -2.21 -2.54
CA MET A 120 36.20 -1.73 -1.20
C MET A 120 37.23 -2.63 -0.52
N LYS A 121 37.10 -3.93 -0.64
CA LYS A 121 38.09 -4.91 -0.08
C LYS A 121 39.48 -4.72 -0.68
N THR A 122 39.57 -4.52 -2.00
CA THR A 122 40.86 -4.27 -2.67
C THR A 122 41.42 -2.86 -2.44
N SER A 123 40.64 -1.95 -1.93
CA SER A 123 41.03 -0.54 -1.67
C SER A 123 41.63 -0.31 -0.27
N GLY A 124 41.49 -1.29 0.66
CA GLY A 124 42.05 -1.24 2.01
C GLY A 124 41.25 -2.04 3.02
N ALA A 125 41.88 -2.43 4.12
CA ALA A 125 41.28 -3.31 5.13
C ALA A 125 40.00 -2.70 5.74
N SER A 126 40.04 -1.45 6.19
CA SER A 126 38.86 -0.75 6.79
C SER A 126 37.73 -0.59 5.81
N PHE A 127 37.99 -0.30 4.52
CA PHE A 127 36.96 -0.25 3.50
C PHE A 127 36.35 -1.63 3.23
N GLY A 128 37.16 -2.70 3.29
CA GLY A 128 36.70 -4.07 3.11
C GLY A 128 35.66 -4.49 4.15
N GLU A 129 35.81 -4.10 5.40
CA GLU A 129 34.84 -4.38 6.46
C GLU A 129 33.52 -3.64 6.23
N ALA A 130 33.59 -2.35 5.92
CA ALA A 130 32.41 -1.58 5.57
C ALA A 130 31.69 -2.15 4.32
N GLY A 131 32.47 -2.57 3.30
CA GLY A 131 31.94 -3.23 2.12
C GLY A 131 31.21 -4.53 2.43
N TYR A 132 31.70 -5.30 3.39
CA TYR A 132 31.06 -6.54 3.80
C TYR A 132 29.69 -6.30 4.47
N MET A 133 29.50 -5.21 5.19
CA MET A 133 28.20 -4.84 5.75
C MET A 133 27.14 -4.56 4.67
N LEU A 134 27.54 -4.09 3.48
CA LEU A 134 26.62 -3.86 2.36
C LEU A 134 25.99 -5.17 1.86
N ILE A 135 26.64 -6.30 2.09
CA ILE A 135 26.12 -7.64 1.77
C ILE A 135 24.88 -7.96 2.63
N TYR A 136 24.98 -7.72 3.93
CA TYR A 136 23.83 -7.88 4.84
C TYR A 136 22.69 -6.95 4.49
N TYR A 137 23.03 -5.71 4.17
CA TYR A 137 22.03 -4.72 3.73
C TYR A 137 21.28 -5.16 2.46
N ALA A 138 21.98 -5.71 1.47
CA ALA A 138 21.35 -6.24 0.27
C ALA A 138 20.38 -7.39 0.58
N LEU A 139 20.74 -8.30 1.49
CA LEU A 139 19.86 -9.38 1.94
C LEU A 139 18.61 -8.86 2.64
N VAL A 140 18.74 -7.82 3.47
CA VAL A 140 17.57 -7.16 4.10
C VAL A 140 16.63 -6.61 3.04
N ILE A 141 17.13 -5.90 2.00
CA ILE A 141 16.28 -5.39 0.92
C ILE A 141 15.55 -6.51 0.19
N VAL A 142 16.25 -7.62 -0.11
CA VAL A 142 15.62 -8.79 -0.74
C VAL A 142 14.54 -9.38 0.15
N SER A 143 14.74 -9.41 1.47
CA SER A 143 13.77 -9.92 2.42
C SER A 143 12.46 -9.09 2.49
N LEU A 144 12.49 -7.81 2.11
CA LEU A 144 11.30 -6.94 2.05
C LEU A 144 10.25 -7.42 1.04
N TYR A 145 10.62 -8.24 0.05
CA TYR A 145 9.65 -8.91 -0.82
C TYR A 145 8.75 -9.91 -0.10
N GLN A 146 9.15 -10.33 1.11
CA GLN A 146 8.40 -11.29 1.93
C GLN A 146 8.02 -12.56 1.16
N ASN A 147 8.92 -13.01 0.30
CA ASN A 147 8.78 -14.20 -0.51
C ASN A 147 9.90 -15.22 -0.14
N LYS A 148 9.51 -16.31 0.53
CA LYS A 148 10.49 -17.30 1.00
C LYS A 148 11.16 -18.09 -0.12
N LYS A 149 10.47 -18.30 -1.28
CA LYS A 149 11.07 -18.95 -2.45
C LYS A 149 12.19 -18.09 -3.03
N LEU A 150 11.92 -16.79 -3.22
CA LEU A 150 12.90 -15.82 -3.68
C LEU A 150 14.11 -15.76 -2.75
N LEU A 151 13.87 -15.56 -1.45
CA LEU A 151 14.95 -15.47 -0.47
C LEU A 151 15.80 -16.74 -0.45
N LYS A 152 15.17 -17.91 -0.44
CA LYS A 152 15.89 -19.22 -0.47
C LYS A 152 16.77 -19.37 -1.71
N THR A 153 16.26 -19.00 -2.90
CA THR A 153 17.00 -19.15 -4.16
C THR A 153 18.17 -18.19 -4.23
N ILE A 154 17.95 -16.91 -3.90
CA ILE A 154 18.99 -15.89 -3.94
C ILE A 154 20.05 -16.14 -2.87
N SER A 155 19.66 -16.47 -1.64
CA SER A 155 20.59 -16.68 -0.53
C SER A 155 21.55 -17.83 -0.78
N LYS A 156 21.09 -18.93 -1.40
CA LYS A 156 21.96 -20.06 -1.75
C LYS A 156 23.09 -19.65 -2.72
N GLY A 157 22.71 -18.97 -3.81
CA GLY A 157 23.71 -18.45 -4.75
C GLY A 157 24.62 -17.40 -4.10
N PHE A 158 24.06 -16.58 -3.23
CA PHE A 158 24.75 -15.48 -2.58
C PHE A 158 25.85 -15.96 -1.63
N ILE A 159 25.56 -16.92 -0.74
CA ILE A 159 26.56 -17.51 0.15
C ILE A 159 27.73 -18.08 -0.66
N VAL A 160 27.44 -18.87 -1.70
CA VAL A 160 28.46 -19.51 -2.51
C VAL A 160 29.36 -18.48 -3.20
N ILE A 161 28.74 -17.52 -3.89
CA ILE A 161 29.46 -16.48 -4.64
C ILE A 161 30.32 -15.62 -3.70
N ILE A 162 29.74 -15.15 -2.58
CA ILE A 162 30.46 -14.30 -1.63
C ILE A 162 31.61 -15.06 -0.98
N THR A 163 31.41 -16.32 -0.59
CA THR A 163 32.47 -17.11 0.02
C THR A 163 33.62 -17.34 -0.95
N ILE A 164 33.34 -17.72 -2.21
CA ILE A 164 34.35 -17.89 -3.27
C ILE A 164 35.10 -16.58 -3.54
N LEU A 165 34.35 -15.46 -3.69
CA LEU A 165 34.97 -14.16 -3.93
C LEU A 165 35.84 -13.71 -2.76
N HIS A 166 35.34 -13.87 -1.54
CA HIS A 166 36.10 -13.52 -0.34
C HIS A 166 37.39 -14.36 -0.25
N PHE A 167 37.29 -15.67 -0.49
CA PHE A 167 38.42 -16.55 -0.57
C PHE A 167 39.44 -16.09 -1.64
N THR A 168 38.97 -15.89 -2.88
CA THR A 168 39.82 -15.51 -4.00
C THR A 168 40.56 -14.18 -3.77
N ILE A 169 39.82 -13.16 -3.32
CA ILE A 169 40.39 -11.84 -3.07
C ILE A 169 41.40 -11.89 -1.93
N THR A 170 41.07 -12.56 -0.81
CA THR A 170 41.94 -12.63 0.35
C THR A 170 43.19 -13.47 0.05
N TYR A 171 43.03 -14.60 -0.67
CA TYR A 171 44.14 -15.40 -1.13
C TYR A 171 45.10 -14.58 -2.01
N ASN A 172 44.59 -13.87 -3.03
CA ASN A 172 45.42 -13.07 -3.91
C ASN A 172 46.11 -11.89 -3.21
N MET A 173 45.58 -11.39 -2.11
CA MET A 173 46.20 -10.30 -1.33
C MET A 173 47.36 -10.81 -0.44
N ILE A 174 47.31 -12.07 0.00
CA ILE A 174 48.24 -12.60 1.02
C ILE A 174 49.19 -13.64 0.40
N SER A 175 48.85 -14.24 -0.74
CA SER A 175 49.64 -15.30 -1.37
C SER A 175 51.07 -14.86 -1.75
N THR A 176 51.28 -13.57 -1.93
CA THR A 176 52.61 -12.99 -2.20
C THR A 176 53.52 -13.04 -1.00
N ASP A 177 53.00 -13.18 0.21
CA ASP A 177 53.73 -13.20 1.46
C ASP A 177 54.17 -14.65 1.83
N PHE A 178 53.71 -15.68 1.09
CA PHE A 178 54.03 -17.07 1.32
C PHE A 178 55.15 -17.54 0.39
N GLU A 179 56.13 -18.24 0.96
CA GLU A 179 57.21 -18.84 0.22
C GLU A 179 56.85 -20.22 -0.33
N GLY A 180 57.42 -20.60 -1.46
CA GLY A 180 57.31 -21.95 -2.03
C GLY A 180 56.37 -22.07 -3.25
N ASN A 181 56.08 -23.33 -3.63
CA ASN A 181 55.22 -23.64 -4.77
C ASN A 181 53.73 -23.33 -4.47
N THR A 182 52.94 -23.11 -5.48
CA THR A 182 51.50 -22.79 -5.38
C THR A 182 50.75 -23.72 -4.41
N PHE A 183 51.07 -24.99 -4.37
CA PHE A 183 50.45 -25.95 -3.46
C PHE A 183 50.82 -25.70 -1.99
N GLN A 184 52.06 -25.36 -1.70
CA GLN A 184 52.51 -24.98 -0.36
C GLN A 184 51.88 -23.69 0.11
N GLN A 185 51.80 -22.70 -0.76
CA GLN A 185 51.09 -21.42 -0.51
C GLN A 185 49.60 -21.63 -0.15
N ILE A 186 48.91 -22.54 -0.84
CA ILE A 186 47.50 -22.88 -0.51
C ILE A 186 47.41 -23.53 0.88
N ILE A 187 48.32 -24.45 1.23
CA ILE A 187 48.32 -25.10 2.55
C ILE A 187 48.59 -24.08 3.66
N GLU A 188 49.54 -23.17 3.47
CA GLU A 188 49.84 -22.11 4.43
C GLU A 188 48.66 -21.15 4.58
N PHE A 189 48.02 -20.78 3.47
CA PHE A 189 46.81 -19.96 3.50
C PHE A 189 45.67 -20.64 4.28
N LEU A 190 45.43 -21.96 4.08
CA LEU A 190 44.41 -22.70 4.83
C LEU A 190 44.69 -22.80 6.35
N ARG A 191 45.96 -22.60 6.77
CA ARG A 191 46.35 -22.53 8.19
C ARG A 191 46.38 -21.11 8.75
N SER A 192 46.17 -20.09 7.91
CA SER A 192 46.30 -18.71 8.31
C SER A 192 45.04 -18.21 9.06
N GLU A 193 45.20 -17.17 9.85
CA GLU A 193 44.09 -16.47 10.50
C GLU A 193 43.10 -15.87 9.46
N ALA A 194 43.60 -15.53 8.28
CA ALA A 194 42.75 -15.00 7.19
C ALA A 194 41.74 -16.03 6.68
N PHE A 195 42.12 -17.30 6.61
CA PHE A 195 41.18 -18.36 6.26
C PHE A 195 40.17 -18.62 7.37
N ALA A 196 40.58 -18.55 8.64
CA ALA A 196 39.68 -18.65 9.78
C ALA A 196 38.64 -17.48 9.77
N ASP A 197 39.07 -16.25 9.42
CA ASP A 197 38.16 -15.11 9.25
C ASP A 197 37.11 -15.35 8.14
N ILE A 198 37.51 -15.94 7.01
CA ILE A 198 36.57 -16.28 5.92
C ILE A 198 35.51 -17.27 6.41
N ILE A 199 35.92 -18.32 7.13
CA ILE A 199 34.99 -19.31 7.67
C ILE A 199 34.02 -18.66 8.66
N LEU A 200 34.53 -17.85 9.60
CA LEU A 200 33.74 -17.16 10.60
C LEU A 200 32.69 -16.24 9.94
N ARG A 201 33.11 -15.43 8.99
CA ARG A 201 32.18 -14.53 8.25
C ARG A 201 31.15 -15.33 7.46
N THR A 202 31.50 -16.45 6.88
CA THR A 202 30.57 -17.32 6.17
C THR A 202 29.52 -17.92 7.12
N ILE A 203 29.93 -18.37 8.32
CA ILE A 203 29.02 -18.87 9.34
C ILE A 203 28.08 -17.79 9.83
N VAL A 204 28.60 -16.59 10.11
CA VAL A 204 27.77 -15.44 10.53
C VAL A 204 26.77 -15.06 9.43
N LEU A 205 27.21 -15.04 8.17
CA LEU A 205 26.32 -14.76 7.04
C LEU A 205 25.22 -15.84 6.91
N ALA A 206 25.57 -17.11 7.04
CA ALA A 206 24.60 -18.21 7.01
C ALA A 206 23.59 -18.11 8.15
N SER A 207 24.04 -17.81 9.37
CA SER A 207 23.18 -17.58 10.53
C SER A 207 22.23 -16.40 10.32
N PHE A 208 22.73 -15.31 9.76
CA PHE A 208 21.91 -14.13 9.43
C PHE A 208 20.82 -14.46 8.39
N ILE A 209 21.18 -15.19 7.34
CA ILE A 209 20.22 -15.65 6.32
C ILE A 209 19.16 -16.57 6.94
N LEU A 210 19.53 -17.43 7.87
CA LEU A 210 18.58 -18.29 8.57
C LEU A 210 17.57 -17.45 9.35
N VAL A 211 18.02 -16.44 10.09
CA VAL A 211 17.14 -15.53 10.83
C VAL A 211 16.20 -14.78 9.86
N LEU A 212 16.73 -14.22 8.78
CA LEU A 212 15.91 -13.56 7.77
C LEU A 212 14.88 -14.51 7.14
N TYR A 213 15.27 -15.76 6.88
CA TYR A 213 14.36 -16.76 6.34
C TYR A 213 13.19 -17.05 7.29
N VAL A 214 13.47 -17.15 8.60
CA VAL A 214 12.41 -17.34 9.62
C VAL A 214 11.48 -16.13 9.66
N ILE A 215 12.02 -14.92 9.67
CA ILE A 215 11.22 -13.68 9.67
C ILE A 215 10.31 -13.63 8.43
N VAL A 216 10.87 -13.89 7.25
CA VAL A 216 10.10 -13.89 6.00
C VAL A 216 9.05 -15.00 6.00
N ALA A 217 9.38 -16.19 6.51
CA ALA A 217 8.44 -17.31 6.57
C ALA A 217 7.25 -17.00 7.49
N ILE A 218 7.49 -16.41 8.66
CA ILE A 218 6.43 -15.99 9.58
C ILE A 218 5.57 -14.89 8.95
N THR A 219 6.20 -13.88 8.37
CA THR A 219 5.48 -12.76 7.74
C THR A 219 4.62 -13.23 6.57
N GLN A 220 5.16 -14.10 5.72
CA GLN A 220 4.40 -14.69 4.61
C GLN A 220 3.22 -15.53 5.13
N TYR A 221 3.44 -16.38 6.13
CA TYR A 221 2.37 -17.16 6.75
C TYR A 221 1.25 -16.27 7.28
N MET A 222 1.58 -15.20 8.01
CA MET A 222 0.59 -14.27 8.54
C MET A 222 -0.20 -13.55 7.44
N GLN A 223 0.45 -13.21 6.33
CA GLN A 223 -0.22 -12.61 5.18
C GLN A 223 -1.16 -13.60 4.48
N ASP A 224 -0.72 -14.84 4.28
CA ASP A 224 -1.54 -15.88 3.69
C ASP A 224 -2.78 -16.16 4.55
N GLN A 225 -2.65 -16.17 5.88
CA GLN A 225 -3.79 -16.31 6.79
C GLN A 225 -4.77 -15.12 6.69
N ARG A 226 -4.25 -13.89 6.70
CA ARG A 226 -5.10 -12.69 6.52
C ARG A 226 -5.84 -12.70 5.19
N ARG A 227 -5.16 -13.11 4.11
CA ARG A 227 -5.78 -13.23 2.80
C ARG A 227 -6.91 -14.25 2.79
N LEU A 228 -6.68 -15.44 3.36
CA LEU A 228 -7.72 -16.47 3.48
C LEU A 228 -8.91 -15.99 4.30
N GLU A 229 -8.66 -15.25 5.38
CA GLU A 229 -9.73 -14.67 6.19
C GLU A 229 -10.54 -13.63 5.40
N LEU A 230 -9.88 -12.77 4.61
CA LEU A 230 -10.56 -11.80 3.75
C LEU A 230 -11.42 -12.49 2.68
N ILE A 231 -10.88 -13.52 2.00
CA ILE A 231 -11.62 -14.27 0.98
C ILE A 231 -12.88 -14.93 1.61
N LYS A 232 -12.74 -15.55 2.78
CA LYS A 232 -13.89 -16.12 3.49
C LYS A 232 -14.94 -15.07 3.86
N ARG A 233 -14.49 -13.89 4.29
CA ARG A 233 -15.42 -12.78 4.57
C ARG A 233 -16.12 -12.30 3.29
N GLU A 234 -15.41 -12.25 2.18
CA GLU A 234 -16.00 -11.91 0.88
C GLU A 234 -17.06 -12.94 0.45
N GLU A 235 -16.77 -14.24 0.56
CA GLU A 235 -17.72 -15.31 0.25
C GLU A 235 -19.01 -15.19 1.08
N VAL A 236 -18.90 -14.99 2.38
CA VAL A 236 -20.06 -14.79 3.27
C VAL A 236 -20.83 -13.51 2.91
N GLN A 237 -20.13 -12.45 2.53
CA GLN A 237 -20.79 -11.22 2.07
C GLN A 237 -21.49 -11.39 0.73
N ASP A 238 -20.97 -12.25 -0.18
CA ASP A 238 -21.61 -12.55 -1.47
C ASP A 238 -22.93 -13.28 -1.28
N GLU A 239 -22.93 -14.37 -0.51
CA GLU A 239 -24.13 -15.10 -0.18
C GLU A 239 -25.19 -14.19 0.46
N PHE A 240 -24.76 -13.32 1.36
CA PHE A 240 -25.64 -12.35 1.99
C PHE A 240 -26.17 -11.31 1.01
N THR A 241 -25.33 -10.77 0.11
CA THR A 241 -25.75 -9.79 -0.90
C THR A 241 -26.80 -10.36 -1.85
N ASP A 242 -26.66 -11.62 -2.24
CA ASP A 242 -27.63 -12.28 -3.11
C ASP A 242 -28.99 -12.43 -2.41
N ILE A 243 -29.02 -12.80 -1.14
CA ILE A 243 -30.23 -12.88 -0.34
C ILE A 243 -30.91 -11.50 -0.21
N VAL A 244 -30.11 -10.46 0.13
CA VAL A 244 -30.61 -9.07 0.26
C VAL A 244 -31.16 -8.56 -1.07
N LYS A 245 -30.48 -8.84 -2.18
CA LYS A 245 -30.91 -8.43 -3.53
C LYS A 245 -32.25 -9.07 -3.90
N GLU A 246 -32.40 -10.39 -3.68
CA GLU A 246 -33.64 -11.10 -3.93
C GLU A 246 -34.80 -10.53 -3.11
N MET A 247 -34.55 -10.23 -1.83
CA MET A 247 -35.53 -9.62 -0.94
C MET A 247 -35.88 -8.19 -1.37
N PHE A 248 -34.88 -7.41 -1.85
CA PHE A 248 -35.05 -6.05 -2.28
C PHE A 248 -35.84 -5.97 -3.59
N ASP A 249 -35.59 -6.86 -4.53
CA ASP A 249 -36.35 -6.94 -5.78
C ASP A 249 -37.82 -7.26 -5.53
N VAL A 250 -38.13 -8.06 -4.51
CA VAL A 250 -39.50 -8.32 -4.05
C VAL A 250 -40.14 -7.07 -3.41
N THR A 251 -39.38 -6.27 -2.71
CA THR A 251 -39.89 -5.06 -2.00
C THR A 251 -40.06 -3.87 -2.95
N LEU A 252 -39.16 -3.68 -3.92
CA LEU A 252 -39.22 -2.61 -4.93
C LEU A 252 -40.33 -2.80 -5.99
N SER A 253 -40.80 -4.03 -6.17
CA SER A 253 -41.93 -4.32 -7.09
C SER A 253 -43.27 -3.73 -6.61
N ASN A 254 -43.34 -3.25 -5.38
CA ASN A 254 -44.51 -2.62 -4.80
C ASN A 254 -44.38 -1.09 -4.89
N ASP A 255 -44.73 -0.45 -5.96
CA ASP A 255 -44.96 0.97 -6.35
C ASP A 255 -44.87 2.11 -5.27
N ILE A 256 -44.06 1.96 -4.22
CA ILE A 256 -44.04 2.85 -3.05
C ILE A 256 -43.00 3.98 -3.14
N ILE A 257 -42.05 3.87 -4.09
CA ILE A 257 -40.89 4.78 -4.17
C ILE A 257 -41.06 5.78 -5.32
N SER A 258 -40.86 7.07 -5.03
CA SER A 258 -40.94 8.14 -6.05
C SER A 258 -39.74 8.04 -7.04
N ASP A 259 -39.92 8.55 -8.26
CA ASP A 259 -38.85 8.56 -9.26
C ASP A 259 -37.61 9.39 -8.79
N ASP A 260 -37.83 10.48 -8.05
CA ASP A 260 -36.80 11.33 -7.49
C ASP A 260 -35.96 10.56 -6.45
N ASP A 261 -36.61 9.71 -5.65
CA ASP A 261 -35.90 8.89 -4.64
C ASP A 261 -35.12 7.76 -5.30
N ARG A 262 -35.62 7.15 -6.36
CA ARG A 262 -34.89 6.15 -7.14
C ARG A 262 -33.64 6.76 -7.75
N GLN A 263 -33.69 7.93 -8.32
CA GLN A 263 -32.57 8.63 -8.90
C GLN A 263 -31.53 8.97 -7.81
N HIS A 264 -31.97 9.46 -6.65
CA HIS A 264 -31.10 9.77 -5.53
C HIS A 264 -30.33 8.53 -5.06
N ILE A 265 -31.00 7.41 -4.85
CA ILE A 265 -30.40 6.13 -4.44
C ILE A 265 -29.37 5.67 -5.45
N GLU A 266 -29.69 5.72 -6.74
CA GLU A 266 -28.79 5.29 -7.80
C GLU A 266 -27.51 6.13 -7.82
N ILE A 267 -27.62 7.45 -7.70
CA ILE A 267 -26.47 8.35 -7.63
C ILE A 267 -25.61 8.06 -6.40
N VAL A 268 -26.22 7.89 -5.21
CA VAL A 268 -25.49 7.54 -3.96
C VAL A 268 -24.74 6.24 -4.14
N SER A 269 -25.37 5.23 -4.74
CA SER A 269 -24.78 3.92 -4.95
C SER A 269 -23.59 3.99 -5.90
N MET A 270 -23.69 4.75 -6.99
CA MET A 270 -22.59 4.93 -7.94
C MET A 270 -21.44 5.74 -7.34
N VAL A 271 -21.70 6.78 -6.57
CA VAL A 271 -20.67 7.55 -5.88
C VAL A 271 -19.98 6.68 -4.84
N SER A 272 -20.71 5.90 -4.06
CA SER A 272 -20.16 4.98 -3.06
C SER A 272 -19.26 3.92 -3.69
N LYS A 273 -19.72 3.31 -4.78
CA LYS A 273 -18.94 2.35 -5.55
C LYS A 273 -17.64 2.97 -6.06
N HIS A 274 -17.74 4.08 -6.78
CA HIS A 274 -16.57 4.75 -7.35
C HIS A 274 -15.59 5.21 -6.28
N PHE A 275 -16.09 5.73 -5.17
CA PHE A 275 -15.24 6.12 -4.04
C PHE A 275 -14.51 4.91 -3.42
N SER A 276 -15.17 3.78 -3.29
CA SER A 276 -14.53 2.54 -2.81
C SER A 276 -13.43 2.05 -3.77
N GLU A 277 -13.62 2.18 -5.08
CA GLU A 277 -12.59 1.88 -6.09
C GLU A 277 -11.37 2.81 -5.95
N ILE A 278 -11.59 4.11 -5.70
CA ILE A 278 -10.51 5.07 -5.40
C ILE A 278 -9.75 4.69 -4.13
N LEU A 279 -10.43 4.13 -3.13
CA LEU A 279 -9.79 3.62 -1.91
C LEU A 279 -9.04 2.30 -2.10
N GLY A 280 -9.19 1.66 -3.28
CA GLY A 280 -8.49 0.43 -3.64
C GLY A 280 -9.25 -0.85 -3.33
N TYR A 281 -10.56 -0.77 -3.18
CA TYR A 281 -11.40 -1.96 -3.07
C TYR A 281 -11.40 -2.75 -4.38
N SER A 282 -11.52 -4.07 -4.30
CA SER A 282 -11.72 -4.90 -5.48
C SER A 282 -13.04 -4.54 -6.17
N THR A 283 -13.13 -4.81 -7.47
CA THR A 283 -14.37 -4.59 -8.24
C THR A 283 -15.54 -5.35 -7.63
N THR A 284 -15.29 -6.55 -7.10
CA THR A 284 -16.30 -7.34 -6.40
C THR A 284 -16.78 -6.64 -5.13
N LYS A 285 -15.87 -6.18 -4.28
CA LYS A 285 -16.20 -5.48 -3.03
C LYS A 285 -16.89 -4.13 -3.30
N ALA A 286 -16.45 -3.39 -4.33
CA ALA A 286 -17.08 -2.16 -4.74
C ALA A 286 -18.51 -2.38 -5.30
N SER A 287 -18.73 -3.47 -6.03
CA SER A 287 -20.08 -3.83 -6.49
C SER A 287 -21.03 -4.20 -5.35
N LYS A 288 -20.52 -4.89 -4.31
CA LYS A 288 -21.30 -5.15 -3.10
C LYS A 288 -21.69 -3.86 -2.39
N LEU A 289 -20.77 -2.92 -2.27
CA LEU A 289 -21.05 -1.63 -1.66
C LEU A 289 -22.11 -0.86 -2.44
N TYR A 290 -22.12 -0.98 -3.78
CA TYR A 290 -23.20 -0.46 -4.64
C TYR A 290 -24.55 -1.08 -4.29
N GLU A 291 -24.64 -2.41 -4.15
CA GLU A 291 -25.90 -3.06 -3.80
C GLU A 291 -26.36 -2.70 -2.37
N PHE A 292 -25.44 -2.65 -1.40
CA PHE A 292 -25.77 -2.24 -0.04
C PHE A 292 -26.23 -0.78 0.07
N SER A 293 -25.63 0.12 -0.67
CA SER A 293 -26.03 1.53 -0.63
C SER A 293 -27.42 1.78 -1.22
N ARG A 294 -27.92 0.90 -2.08
CA ARG A 294 -29.31 0.93 -2.59
C ARG A 294 -30.35 0.61 -1.51
N ILE A 295 -29.95 -0.03 -0.41
CA ILE A 295 -30.82 -0.35 0.72
C ILE A 295 -31.00 0.86 1.64
N THR A 296 -30.11 1.84 1.61
CA THR A 296 -30.20 3.08 2.38
C THR A 296 -31.19 4.05 1.74
N ILE A 297 -32.45 3.64 1.64
CA ILE A 297 -33.51 4.46 1.05
C ILE A 297 -34.01 5.49 2.06
N ASP A 298 -34.22 6.70 1.56
CA ASP A 298 -34.74 7.82 2.32
C ASP A 298 -36.21 7.60 2.69
N MET A 299 -36.54 7.60 3.95
CA MET A 299 -37.88 7.88 4.41
C MET A 299 -37.98 9.40 4.63
N HIS A 300 -38.62 10.12 3.75
CA HIS A 300 -38.90 11.56 3.88
C HIS A 300 -39.46 11.88 5.27
N VAL A 301 -38.59 12.40 6.12
CA VAL A 301 -39.01 13.13 7.29
C VAL A 301 -38.89 14.62 6.89
N ASP A 302 -40.00 15.26 6.59
CA ASP A 302 -40.10 16.70 6.40
C ASP A 302 -39.69 17.41 7.69
N LEU A 303 -38.39 17.62 7.86
CA LEU A 303 -37.82 18.39 8.95
C LEU A 303 -37.41 19.76 8.42
N ASN A 304 -38.12 20.77 8.85
CA ASN A 304 -37.87 22.18 8.56
C ASN A 304 -36.49 22.58 9.09
N THR A 305 -35.48 22.62 8.19
CA THR A 305 -34.05 22.81 8.53
C THR A 305 -33.72 24.23 9.00
N ASP A 306 -34.60 25.20 8.81
CA ASP A 306 -34.32 26.62 9.11
C ASP A 306 -34.18 26.91 10.63
N LYS A 307 -34.46 25.95 11.49
CA LYS A 307 -34.42 26.12 12.95
C LYS A 307 -33.26 25.36 13.64
N ILE A 308 -32.41 24.66 12.90
CA ILE A 308 -31.36 23.82 13.47
C ILE A 308 -30.14 24.66 13.78
N ALA A 309 -29.87 24.86 15.07
CA ALA A 309 -28.85 25.79 15.56
C ALA A 309 -27.45 25.19 15.69
N SER A 310 -27.30 23.88 15.88
CA SER A 310 -26.01 23.22 16.14
C SER A 310 -25.49 22.40 14.93
N LYS A 311 -24.16 22.22 14.86
CA LYS A 311 -23.54 21.37 13.82
C LYS A 311 -23.92 19.91 14.00
N ASP A 312 -24.08 19.47 15.24
CA ASP A 312 -24.45 18.10 15.58
C ASP A 312 -25.89 17.78 15.16
N GLU A 313 -26.81 18.72 15.35
CA GLU A 313 -28.19 18.56 14.88
C GLU A 313 -28.29 18.51 13.35
N ARG A 314 -27.53 19.34 12.64
CA ARG A 314 -27.46 19.30 11.16
C ARG A 314 -26.89 17.99 10.65
N PHE A 315 -25.90 17.45 11.33
CA PHE A 315 -25.33 16.16 11.00
C PHE A 315 -26.34 15.03 11.23
N ILE A 316 -27.02 15.02 12.38
CA ILE A 316 -28.10 14.06 12.69
C ILE A 316 -29.22 14.14 11.66
N HIS A 317 -29.57 15.33 11.24
CA HIS A 317 -30.61 15.55 10.22
C HIS A 317 -30.21 14.94 8.88
N LEU A 318 -28.98 15.21 8.38
CA LEU A 318 -28.48 14.63 7.14
C LEU A 318 -28.31 13.11 7.24
N SER A 319 -27.84 12.59 8.38
CA SER A 319 -27.72 11.14 8.59
C SER A 319 -29.06 10.43 8.74
N ASN A 320 -30.09 11.14 9.19
CA ASN A 320 -31.45 10.61 9.31
C ASN A 320 -32.14 10.39 7.96
N GLN A 321 -31.62 11.01 6.89
CA GLN A 321 -32.13 10.82 5.54
C GLN A 321 -31.71 9.48 4.92
N ALA A 322 -30.79 8.73 5.54
CA ALA A 322 -30.22 7.46 5.05
C ALA A 322 -30.73 6.21 5.82
N LYS A 323 -32.03 6.04 6.05
CA LYS A 323 -32.48 5.16 7.12
C LYS A 323 -33.19 3.85 6.79
N LEU A 324 -33.61 3.62 5.59
CA LEU A 324 -34.57 2.53 5.35
C LEU A 324 -34.03 1.12 5.51
N GLY A 325 -32.79 0.88 5.10
CA GLY A 325 -32.19 -0.46 5.07
C GLY A 325 -32.16 -1.19 6.42
N ASN A 326 -32.07 -0.44 7.50
CA ASN A 326 -31.90 -1.00 8.84
C ASN A 326 -33.18 -1.64 9.42
N GLU A 327 -34.37 -1.13 9.09
CA GLU A 327 -35.60 -1.76 9.56
C GLU A 327 -35.91 -3.07 8.85
N ILE A 328 -35.54 -3.16 7.58
CA ILE A 328 -35.71 -4.37 6.77
C ILE A 328 -34.78 -5.48 7.31
N ILE A 329 -33.54 -5.15 7.65
CA ILE A 329 -32.55 -6.12 8.14
C ILE A 329 -32.85 -6.57 9.55
N LYS A 330 -33.31 -5.69 10.45
CA LYS A 330 -33.77 -6.07 11.80
C LYS A 330 -34.90 -7.10 11.78
N ARG A 331 -35.73 -7.06 10.76
CA ARG A 331 -36.86 -8.03 10.62
C ARG A 331 -36.39 -9.43 10.24
N PHE A 332 -35.19 -9.58 9.66
CA PHE A 332 -34.73 -10.85 9.12
C PHE A 332 -33.55 -11.47 9.88
N GLU A 333 -33.18 -10.95 11.05
CA GLU A 333 -32.06 -11.46 11.89
C GLU A 333 -30.77 -11.71 11.12
N LEU A 334 -30.48 -10.84 10.10
CA LEU A 334 -29.40 -11.02 9.19
C LEU A 334 -28.05 -10.60 9.79
N ASP A 335 -27.00 -11.29 9.39
CA ASP A 335 -25.69 -11.36 9.96
C ASP A 335 -25.08 -10.00 10.38
N ARG A 336 -24.34 -10.05 11.46
CA ARG A 336 -23.72 -8.95 12.22
C ARG A 336 -22.88 -7.98 11.38
N LEU A 337 -22.42 -8.42 10.20
CA LEU A 337 -21.59 -7.61 9.30
C LEU A 337 -22.42 -6.66 8.41
N ALA A 338 -23.54 -7.14 7.91
CA ALA A 338 -24.48 -6.32 7.16
C ALA A 338 -25.23 -5.35 8.06
N ASP A 339 -25.55 -5.81 9.28
CA ASP A 339 -26.07 -4.94 10.32
C ASP A 339 -25.08 -3.80 10.64
N SER A 340 -23.76 -4.03 10.57
CA SER A 340 -22.79 -2.96 10.78
C SER A 340 -22.76 -1.95 9.64
N ILE A 341 -22.89 -2.35 8.39
CA ILE A 341 -22.91 -1.45 7.23
C ILE A 341 -24.15 -0.53 7.24
N ILE A 342 -25.26 -1.04 7.74
CA ILE A 342 -26.55 -0.33 7.73
C ILE A 342 -26.81 0.43 9.04
N ARG A 343 -26.31 -0.03 10.18
CA ARG A 343 -26.47 0.63 11.49
C ARG A 343 -25.96 2.05 11.52
N THR A 344 -25.01 2.40 10.68
CA THR A 344 -24.40 3.73 10.66
C THR A 344 -25.42 4.81 10.44
N SER A 345 -26.38 4.55 9.58
CA SER A 345 -27.43 5.52 9.27
C SER A 345 -28.47 5.66 10.38
N VAL A 346 -28.66 4.65 11.24
CA VAL A 346 -29.73 4.63 12.26
C VAL A 346 -29.25 5.01 13.65
N GLU A 347 -28.12 4.47 14.11
CA GLU A 347 -27.61 4.79 15.46
C GLU A 347 -27.07 6.22 15.54
N GLY A 348 -26.62 6.80 14.42
CA GLY A 348 -26.34 8.22 14.32
C GLY A 348 -27.58 9.10 14.55
N ALA A 349 -28.78 8.54 14.41
CA ALA A 349 -30.03 9.26 14.49
C ALA A 349 -30.78 9.10 15.83
N THR A 350 -30.54 8.01 16.55
CA THR A 350 -31.28 7.67 17.78
C THR A 350 -30.51 7.93 19.06
N ILE A 351 -29.23 8.29 18.98
CA ILE A 351 -28.42 8.54 20.16
C ILE A 351 -28.42 10.03 20.49
N GLU A 352 -28.78 10.31 21.72
CA GLU A 352 -28.78 11.62 22.34
C GLU A 352 -27.56 12.46 21.93
N THR A 353 -27.82 13.68 21.57
CA THR A 353 -27.02 14.72 20.94
C THR A 353 -25.58 14.94 21.44
N GLN A 354 -25.15 14.35 22.54
CA GLN A 354 -23.84 14.60 23.14
C GLN A 354 -22.69 13.70 22.67
N ASN A 355 -22.97 12.59 21.98
CA ASN A 355 -21.94 11.60 21.61
C ASN A 355 -21.87 11.21 20.14
N SER A 356 -22.72 11.75 19.27
CA SER A 356 -22.85 11.34 17.86
C SER A 356 -21.57 11.46 17.04
N GLY A 357 -20.77 12.50 17.25
CA GLY A 357 -19.52 12.71 16.52
C GLY A 357 -18.38 11.72 16.88
N LYS A 358 -18.40 11.16 18.10
CA LYS A 358 -17.42 10.13 18.48
C LYS A 358 -17.77 8.75 17.94
N LEU A 359 -19.04 8.44 17.79
CA LEU A 359 -19.54 7.15 17.34
C LEU A 359 -19.20 6.87 15.85
N ILE A 360 -19.21 7.89 15.00
CA ILE A 360 -18.94 7.71 13.57
C ILE A 360 -17.48 7.36 13.29
N LYS A 361 -16.52 7.91 14.03
CA LYS A 361 -15.11 7.52 13.93
C LYS A 361 -14.83 6.08 14.35
N GLN A 362 -15.76 5.42 15.06
CA GLN A 362 -15.66 4.02 15.46
C GLN A 362 -16.32 3.05 14.48
N LYS A 363 -16.93 3.55 13.42
CA LYS A 363 -17.68 2.76 12.45
C LYS A 363 -16.80 2.23 11.33
N THR A 364 -17.29 1.23 10.62
CA THR A 364 -16.53 0.63 9.52
C THR A 364 -16.27 1.63 8.39
N GLU A 365 -15.24 1.39 7.61
CA GLU A 365 -14.88 2.24 6.47
C GLU A 365 -16.00 2.29 5.43
N GLU A 366 -16.65 1.15 5.20
CA GLU A 366 -17.78 1.01 4.28
C GLU A 366 -18.98 1.88 4.67
N GLU A 367 -19.28 1.89 5.95
CA GLU A 367 -20.35 2.72 6.49
C GLU A 367 -20.07 4.21 6.27
N GLN A 368 -18.85 4.63 6.53
CA GLN A 368 -18.45 6.03 6.33
C GLN A 368 -18.48 6.41 4.84
N ILE A 369 -18.13 5.50 3.94
CA ILE A 369 -18.22 5.70 2.49
C ILE A 369 -19.65 5.98 2.07
N ILE A 370 -20.59 5.14 2.46
CA ILE A 370 -22.02 5.29 2.10
C ILE A 370 -22.58 6.59 2.67
N LEU A 371 -22.35 6.85 3.96
CA LEU A 371 -22.86 8.04 4.63
C LEU A 371 -22.32 9.34 3.99
N LEU A 372 -21.02 9.38 3.70
CA LEU A 372 -20.40 10.55 3.10
C LEU A 372 -20.91 10.80 1.67
N SER A 373 -21.12 9.71 0.90
CA SER A 373 -21.72 9.78 -0.44
C SER A 373 -23.14 10.27 -0.41
N ASP A 374 -23.96 9.78 0.52
CA ASP A 374 -25.35 10.20 0.68
C ASP A 374 -25.46 11.68 1.11
N MET A 375 -24.66 12.10 2.09
CA MET A 375 -24.57 13.51 2.50
C MET A 375 -24.18 14.42 1.34
N TYR A 376 -23.22 14.00 0.50
CA TYR A 376 -22.81 14.76 -0.68
C TYR A 376 -23.95 14.89 -1.69
N VAL A 377 -24.60 13.78 -2.06
CA VAL A 377 -25.72 13.77 -3.02
C VAL A 377 -26.90 14.57 -2.46
N THR A 378 -27.22 14.42 -1.17
CA THR A 378 -28.28 15.20 -0.51
C THR A 378 -28.01 16.72 -0.58
N LEU A 379 -26.76 17.15 -0.40
CA LEU A 379 -26.39 18.56 -0.54
C LEU A 379 -26.58 19.07 -1.98
N ARG A 380 -26.38 18.22 -2.98
CA ARG A 380 -26.49 18.55 -4.40
C ARG A 380 -27.92 18.43 -4.94
N SER A 381 -28.78 17.62 -4.31
CA SER A 381 -30.15 17.37 -4.78
C SER A 381 -31.08 18.54 -4.55
N LEU A 382 -32.01 18.70 -5.48
CA LEU A 382 -33.14 19.63 -5.32
C LEU A 382 -34.11 19.05 -4.28
N ARG A 383 -34.43 19.84 -3.26
CA ARG A 383 -35.43 19.49 -2.24
C ARG A 383 -36.45 20.62 -2.14
N SER A 384 -37.68 20.33 -1.71
CA SER A 384 -38.74 21.28 -1.58
C SER A 384 -38.41 22.51 -0.70
N TYR A 385 -37.49 22.32 0.22
CA TYR A 385 -37.04 23.33 1.20
C TYR A 385 -35.62 23.87 0.92
N LYS A 386 -34.90 23.41 -0.13
CA LYS A 386 -33.50 23.77 -0.35
C LYS A 386 -33.15 23.80 -1.84
N ARG A 387 -32.42 24.83 -2.27
CA ARG A 387 -31.78 24.83 -3.58
C ARG A 387 -30.56 23.91 -3.63
N PRO A 388 -30.33 23.24 -4.75
CA PRO A 388 -29.15 22.39 -4.92
C PRO A 388 -27.87 23.20 -4.79
N TYR A 389 -26.87 22.68 -4.07
CA TYR A 389 -25.56 23.30 -3.98
C TYR A 389 -24.72 22.93 -5.20
N PRO A 390 -24.01 23.89 -5.82
CA PRO A 390 -22.91 23.56 -6.73
C PRO A 390 -21.88 22.67 -6.04
N ASN A 391 -21.14 21.85 -6.80
CA ASN A 391 -20.14 20.94 -6.26
C ASN A 391 -19.21 21.62 -5.24
N LYS A 392 -18.63 22.75 -5.63
CA LYS A 392 -17.71 23.51 -4.77
C LYS A 392 -18.33 23.88 -3.42
N MET A 393 -19.59 24.30 -3.41
CA MET A 393 -20.29 24.70 -2.19
C MET A 393 -20.63 23.48 -1.32
N ALA A 394 -21.01 22.34 -1.93
CA ALA A 394 -21.25 21.11 -1.22
C ALA A 394 -19.99 20.62 -0.53
N ILE A 395 -18.85 20.63 -1.23
CA ILE A 395 -17.54 20.24 -0.70
C ILE A 395 -17.05 21.20 0.40
N GLU A 396 -17.23 22.51 0.22
CA GLU A 396 -16.89 23.48 1.27
C GLU A 396 -17.73 23.28 2.53
N THR A 397 -19.01 22.98 2.39
CA THR A 397 -19.91 22.67 3.52
C THR A 397 -19.49 21.41 4.24
N LEU A 398 -19.23 20.31 3.50
CA LEU A 398 -18.73 19.06 4.08
C LEU A 398 -17.42 19.30 4.85
N ASN A 399 -16.47 20.00 4.26
CA ASN A 399 -15.17 20.23 4.86
C ASN A 399 -15.24 21.14 6.10
N LYS A 400 -16.08 22.17 6.08
CA LYS A 400 -16.20 23.14 7.18
C LYS A 400 -16.99 22.58 8.36
N GLU A 401 -18.06 21.82 8.08
CA GLU A 401 -19.04 21.46 9.10
C GLU A 401 -18.89 20.00 9.57
N PHE A 402 -18.50 19.07 8.69
CA PHE A 402 -18.63 17.64 8.94
C PHE A 402 -17.32 16.86 8.97
N LYS A 403 -16.17 17.46 8.60
CA LYS A 403 -14.85 16.79 8.60
C LYS A 403 -14.54 16.08 9.92
N GLN A 404 -14.94 16.62 11.04
CA GLN A 404 -14.62 16.07 12.38
C GLN A 404 -15.31 14.73 12.68
N PHE A 405 -16.36 14.36 11.94
CA PHE A 405 -17.17 13.17 12.16
C PHE A 405 -16.65 11.92 11.44
N PHE A 406 -15.78 12.11 10.44
CA PHE A 406 -15.25 11.05 9.60
C PHE A 406 -13.79 10.76 9.88
N ASP A 407 -13.31 9.59 9.44
CA ASP A 407 -11.88 9.30 9.38
C ASP A 407 -11.16 10.32 8.48
N SER A 408 -10.03 10.84 8.96
CA SER A 408 -9.32 11.92 8.27
C SER A 408 -8.79 11.51 6.90
N TYR A 409 -8.32 10.25 6.78
CA TYR A 409 -7.80 9.73 5.51
C TYR A 409 -8.92 9.58 4.48
N LEU A 410 -10.02 8.95 4.88
CA LEU A 410 -11.19 8.75 4.03
C LEU A 410 -11.77 10.10 3.59
N PHE A 411 -11.96 11.02 4.52
CA PHE A 411 -12.53 12.33 4.23
C PHE A 411 -11.64 13.17 3.29
N GLU A 412 -10.33 13.23 3.50
CA GLU A 412 -9.42 13.95 2.62
C GLU A 412 -9.36 13.34 1.21
N ARG A 413 -9.51 12.02 1.10
CA ARG A 413 -9.65 11.34 -0.19
C ARG A 413 -10.92 11.75 -0.90
N PHE A 414 -12.06 11.73 -0.22
CA PHE A 414 -13.33 12.14 -0.79
C PHE A 414 -13.27 13.57 -1.35
N ILE A 415 -12.77 14.51 -0.57
CA ILE A 415 -12.61 15.91 -1.00
C ILE A 415 -11.69 16.03 -2.22
N ARG A 416 -10.61 15.26 -2.26
CA ARG A 416 -9.62 15.30 -3.35
C ARG A 416 -10.18 14.84 -4.69
N PHE A 417 -11.08 13.89 -4.69
CA PHE A 417 -11.67 13.30 -5.90
C PHE A 417 -13.09 13.79 -6.20
N SER A 418 -13.52 14.87 -5.56
CA SER A 418 -14.86 15.45 -5.71
C SER A 418 -15.26 15.79 -7.15
N ASP A 419 -14.31 16.15 -8.02
CA ASP A 419 -14.56 16.43 -9.43
C ASP A 419 -14.98 15.16 -10.23
N GLU A 420 -14.59 13.98 -9.75
CA GLU A 420 -15.06 12.72 -10.34
C GLU A 420 -16.49 12.40 -9.90
N PHE A 421 -16.84 12.69 -8.66
CA PHE A 421 -18.22 12.54 -8.16
C PHE A 421 -19.17 13.54 -8.78
N GLU A 422 -18.70 14.74 -9.10
CA GLU A 422 -19.46 15.73 -9.86
C GLU A 422 -19.88 15.19 -11.23
N LYS A 423 -18.96 14.57 -11.95
CA LYS A 423 -19.25 13.94 -13.25
C LYS A 423 -20.29 12.83 -13.15
N ILE A 424 -20.22 12.02 -12.08
CA ILE A 424 -21.23 10.99 -11.84
C ILE A 424 -22.59 11.64 -11.62
N TYR A 425 -22.66 12.64 -10.75
CA TYR A 425 -23.90 13.33 -10.44
C TYR A 425 -24.51 14.04 -11.65
N ASP A 426 -23.70 14.70 -12.48
CA ASP A 426 -24.18 15.51 -13.62
C ASP A 426 -24.57 14.64 -14.83
N ASN A 427 -24.25 13.35 -14.84
CA ASN A 427 -24.66 12.39 -15.87
C ASN A 427 -26.07 11.81 -15.62
N PHE A 428 -26.68 12.10 -14.47
CA PHE A 428 -28.03 11.72 -14.09
C PHE A 428 -28.98 12.90 -14.16
#